data_ae12fba91ffe9baab22a527c0e33debc
#
_entry.id   ae12fba91ffe9baab22a527c0e33debc
#
_cell.length_a   1.000
_cell.length_b   1.000
_cell.length_c   1.000
_cell.angle_alpha   90.00
_cell.angle_beta   90.00
_cell.angle_gamma   90.00
#
_symmetry.space_group_name_H-M   'P 1'
#
loop_
_entity.id
_entity.type
_entity.pdbx_description
1 polymer ?
#
loop_
_entity_poly.entity_id
_entity_poly.type
_entity_poly.pdbx_seq_one_letter_code
_entity_poly.pdbx_strand_id
1 'polypeptide(L)'
;MMTTDTYPKGSVRKVLTDQGEITIVGIAKGSGMIAPNMATMLVYLFTDASVKKDNLQFYLSEINERTFNSISVDGDTSTSDTVLMAATGKSGIRIEKNDENFSQGLASLMTDLAHQVVKDGEGASKFVEINIVNARNKTDAKTHAKSIANSPLVKTAIAGEDPNWGRIVMAIGKSGAEAKRDKIKIFFGDILVAENGWVAPNYTEELGAQYMKNTTIKISVDLGLGEENTTFWTCDFTNDYISINADYRS
;
A
#
# COMPACT_ATOMS: atom_id res chain seq x y z
N MET A 1 5.51 15.84 16.01
CA MET A 1 5.32 14.44 15.60
C MET A 1 5.87 14.19 14.20
N MET A 2 5.71 15.13 13.26
CA MET A 2 6.29 15.08 11.91
C MET A 2 7.82 15.18 11.97
N THR A 3 8.51 14.46 11.05
CA THR A 3 9.97 14.53 10.87
C THR A 3 10.29 15.06 9.46
N THR A 4 10.37 14.19 8.48
CA THR A 4 10.53 14.52 7.06
C THR A 4 9.20 14.67 6.33
N ASP A 5 8.07 14.45 7.02
CA ASP A 5 6.73 14.67 6.49
C ASP A 5 6.56 16.09 5.96
N THR A 6 5.99 16.24 4.76
CA THR A 6 5.78 17.57 4.14
C THR A 6 4.41 18.16 4.51
N TYR A 7 3.45 17.34 4.95
CA TYR A 7 2.13 17.78 5.42
C TYR A 7 1.57 16.87 6.53
N PRO A 8 0.68 17.42 7.39
CA PRO A 8 -0.02 16.63 8.40
C PRO A 8 -1.01 15.67 7.75
N LYS A 9 -0.99 14.39 8.20
CA LYS A 9 -1.87 13.34 7.69
C LYS A 9 -3.02 13.10 8.64
N GLY A 10 -4.24 13.23 8.16
CA GLY A 10 -5.45 13.05 8.95
C GLY A 10 -6.63 12.56 8.12
N SER A 11 -7.52 11.84 8.75
CA SER A 11 -8.74 11.33 8.12
C SER A 11 -9.88 11.21 9.13
N VAL A 12 -11.11 11.38 8.66
CA VAL A 12 -12.34 11.27 9.44
C VAL A 12 -13.36 10.45 8.65
N ARG A 13 -14.09 9.57 9.33
CA ARG A 13 -15.24 8.86 8.76
C ARG A 13 -16.41 8.94 9.73
N LYS A 14 -17.58 9.27 9.20
CA LYS A 14 -18.86 9.08 9.85
C LYS A 14 -19.44 7.76 9.37
N VAL A 15 -19.81 6.91 10.30
CA VAL A 15 -20.28 5.56 10.02
C VAL A 15 -21.68 5.42 10.58
N LEU A 16 -22.64 5.12 9.71
CA LEU A 16 -24.01 4.83 10.11
C LEU A 16 -24.12 3.36 10.48
N THR A 17 -24.50 3.12 11.73
CA THR A 17 -24.80 1.78 12.28
C THR A 17 -26.32 1.65 12.48
N ASP A 18 -26.78 0.45 12.78
CA ASP A 18 -28.19 0.22 13.13
C ASP A 18 -28.63 0.96 14.40
N GLN A 19 -27.67 1.40 15.24
CA GLN A 19 -27.94 2.10 16.50
C GLN A 19 -27.77 3.63 16.40
N GLY A 20 -27.26 4.13 15.23
CA GLY A 20 -27.01 5.56 15.01
C GLY A 20 -25.65 5.83 14.37
N GLU A 21 -25.27 7.09 14.26
CA GLU A 21 -24.01 7.53 13.67
C GLU A 21 -22.88 7.56 14.70
N ILE A 22 -21.74 7.00 14.35
CA ILE A 22 -20.47 7.10 15.08
C ILE A 22 -19.42 7.81 14.25
N THR A 23 -18.39 8.31 14.89
CA THR A 23 -17.26 8.96 14.25
C THR A 23 -15.97 8.18 14.49
N ILE A 24 -15.17 7.99 13.43
CA ILE A 24 -13.80 7.47 13.51
C ILE A 24 -12.87 8.56 13.00
N VAL A 25 -11.82 8.87 13.76
CA VAL A 25 -10.80 9.87 13.42
C VAL A 25 -9.44 9.23 13.50
N GLY A 26 -8.54 9.56 12.58
CA GLY A 26 -7.17 9.09 12.62
C GLY A 26 -6.18 10.16 12.21
N ILE A 27 -5.00 10.09 12.78
CA ILE A 27 -3.82 10.86 12.36
C ILE A 27 -2.65 9.91 12.17
N ALA A 28 -1.80 10.21 11.20
CA ALA A 28 -0.59 9.45 10.92
C ALA A 28 0.62 10.36 10.73
N LYS A 29 1.81 9.82 10.97
CA LYS A 29 3.06 10.43 10.53
C LYS A 29 3.98 9.35 9.97
N GLY A 30 4.77 9.72 8.99
CA GLY A 30 5.77 8.89 8.32
C GLY A 30 5.95 9.31 6.87
N SER A 31 7.19 9.31 6.40
CA SER A 31 7.59 9.72 5.06
C SER A 31 8.77 8.86 4.54
N GLY A 32 9.71 8.48 5.38
CA GLY A 32 10.82 7.54 5.12
C GLY A 32 10.90 6.44 6.16
N MET A 33 11.72 5.41 5.89
CA MET A 33 11.83 4.18 6.67
C MET A 33 10.45 3.50 6.82
N ILE A 34 9.75 3.34 5.68
CA ILE A 34 8.40 2.76 5.61
C ILE A 34 8.46 1.44 4.84
N ALA A 35 8.42 0.31 5.56
CA ALA A 35 8.21 -1.02 5.01
C ALA A 35 7.48 -1.93 6.01
N PRO A 36 6.45 -2.68 5.60
CA PRO A 36 5.61 -3.45 6.52
C PRO A 36 6.38 -4.54 7.26
N ASN A 37 6.08 -4.66 8.48
CA ASN A 37 6.41 -5.50 9.61
C ASN A 37 7.02 -4.74 10.78
N MET A 38 7.11 -3.42 10.74
CA MET A 38 7.50 -2.45 11.78
C MET A 38 8.30 -1.30 11.12
N ALA A 39 7.84 -0.05 11.12
CA ALA A 39 8.49 1.11 10.54
C ALA A 39 8.34 2.37 11.41
N THR A 40 9.04 3.48 11.19
CA THR A 40 8.99 4.73 11.96
C THR A 40 7.62 5.47 11.81
N MET A 41 6.59 4.71 11.49
CA MET A 41 5.25 5.21 11.32
C MET A 41 4.51 5.23 12.66
N LEU A 42 3.87 6.33 12.98
CA LEU A 42 2.98 6.43 14.12
C LEU A 42 1.57 6.73 13.62
N VAL A 43 0.63 5.90 14.02
CA VAL A 43 -0.80 6.05 13.69
C VAL A 43 -1.62 6.02 14.96
N TYR A 44 -2.47 7.03 15.14
CA TYR A 44 -3.39 7.12 16.27
C TYR A 44 -4.81 7.24 15.74
N LEU A 45 -5.64 6.27 16.15
CA LEU A 45 -7.04 6.14 15.74
C LEU A 45 -7.94 6.31 16.95
N PHE A 46 -9.05 7.00 16.79
CA PHE A 46 -10.01 7.26 17.85
C PHE A 46 -11.42 7.05 17.32
N THR A 47 -12.31 6.52 18.17
CA THR A 47 -13.74 6.47 17.89
C THR A 47 -14.55 6.85 19.13
N ASP A 48 -15.71 7.43 18.93
CA ASP A 48 -16.70 7.70 19.98
C ASP A 48 -17.58 6.48 20.29
N ALA A 49 -17.49 5.41 19.49
CA ALA A 49 -18.18 4.16 19.73
C ALA A 49 -17.68 3.46 21.03
N SER A 50 -18.54 2.61 21.61
CA SER A 50 -18.17 1.69 22.68
C SER A 50 -17.76 0.34 22.09
N VAL A 51 -16.47 0.02 22.14
CA VAL A 51 -15.90 -1.21 21.58
C VAL A 51 -15.10 -1.94 22.66
N LYS A 52 -15.37 -3.23 22.85
CA LYS A 52 -14.59 -4.05 23.78
C LYS A 52 -13.15 -4.19 23.29
N LYS A 53 -12.17 -4.24 24.20
CA LYS A 53 -10.74 -4.33 23.88
C LYS A 53 -10.42 -5.43 22.87
N ASP A 54 -10.97 -6.62 23.06
CA ASP A 54 -10.67 -7.76 22.18
C ASP A 54 -11.25 -7.57 20.77
N ASN A 55 -12.43 -6.95 20.65
CA ASN A 55 -13.01 -6.59 19.37
C ASN A 55 -12.18 -5.49 18.68
N LEU A 56 -11.73 -4.50 19.44
CA LEU A 56 -10.88 -3.42 18.94
C LEU A 56 -9.57 -3.96 18.36
N GLN A 57 -8.91 -4.87 19.13
CA GLN A 57 -7.69 -5.55 18.67
C GLN A 57 -7.94 -6.41 17.43
N PHE A 58 -9.07 -7.13 17.37
CA PHE A 58 -9.46 -7.92 16.22
C PHE A 58 -9.57 -7.05 14.95
N TYR A 59 -10.36 -5.98 14.98
CA TYR A 59 -10.51 -5.07 13.86
C TYR A 59 -9.18 -4.45 13.42
N LEU A 60 -8.40 -3.98 14.41
CA LEU A 60 -7.12 -3.36 14.14
C LEU A 60 -6.17 -4.33 13.42
N SER A 61 -6.04 -5.57 13.91
CA SER A 61 -5.15 -6.57 13.32
C SER A 61 -5.58 -6.95 11.91
N GLU A 62 -6.86 -7.26 11.71
CA GLU A 62 -7.40 -7.67 10.40
C GLU A 62 -7.24 -6.58 9.33
N ILE A 63 -7.56 -5.34 9.70
CA ILE A 63 -7.53 -4.22 8.75
C ILE A 63 -6.10 -3.75 8.49
N ASN A 64 -5.22 -3.79 9.51
CA ASN A 64 -3.83 -3.41 9.35
C ASN A 64 -3.10 -4.24 8.30
N GLU A 65 -3.41 -5.53 8.17
CA GLU A 65 -2.79 -6.41 7.18
C GLU A 65 -2.99 -5.95 5.73
N ARG A 66 -4.13 -5.33 5.44
CA ARG A 66 -4.48 -4.84 4.09
C ARG A 66 -4.38 -3.33 3.93
N THR A 67 -3.83 -2.63 4.91
CA THR A 67 -3.63 -1.17 4.88
C THR A 67 -2.17 -0.83 5.17
N PHE A 68 -1.79 -0.55 6.41
CA PHE A 68 -0.42 -0.16 6.74
C PHE A 68 0.60 -1.30 6.54
N ASN A 69 0.23 -2.56 6.67
CA ASN A 69 1.09 -3.70 6.31
C ASN A 69 1.12 -3.99 4.79
N SER A 70 0.50 -3.16 3.98
CA SER A 70 0.48 -3.26 2.52
C SER A 70 1.01 -1.99 1.83
N ILE A 71 1.88 -1.22 2.52
CA ILE A 71 2.56 -0.07 1.94
C ILE A 71 4.07 -0.19 2.09
N SER A 72 4.82 0.52 1.25
CA SER A 72 6.27 0.72 1.41
C SER A 72 6.69 2.02 0.72
N VAL A 73 7.67 2.73 1.30
CA VAL A 73 8.33 3.87 0.65
C VAL A 73 9.70 3.44 0.14
N ASP A 74 10.55 2.90 0.98
CA ASP A 74 11.96 2.62 0.69
C ASP A 74 12.40 1.17 0.96
N GLY A 75 11.52 0.35 1.53
CA GLY A 75 11.81 -1.04 1.87
C GLY A 75 12.51 -1.22 3.21
N ASP A 76 12.85 -0.14 3.90
CA ASP A 76 13.51 -0.19 5.20
C ASP A 76 12.50 -0.27 6.35
N THR A 77 12.74 -1.20 7.26
CA THR A 77 11.85 -1.47 8.41
C THR A 77 12.41 -0.79 9.67
N SER A 78 11.58 -0.02 10.38
CA SER A 78 11.92 0.53 11.68
C SER A 78 11.62 -0.45 12.82
N THR A 79 12.18 -0.15 14.00
CA THR A 79 11.95 -0.90 15.23
C THR A 79 10.82 -0.32 16.11
N SER A 80 10.15 0.76 15.68
CA SER A 80 9.30 1.59 16.56
C SER A 80 7.89 1.89 16.02
N ASP A 81 7.41 1.13 15.02
CA ASP A 81 6.06 1.32 14.48
C ASP A 81 4.97 1.11 15.51
N THR A 82 4.00 1.99 15.43
CA THR A 82 2.86 1.91 16.31
C THR A 82 1.58 2.27 15.57
N VAL A 83 0.59 1.38 15.59
CA VAL A 83 -0.80 1.68 15.26
C VAL A 83 -1.62 1.47 16.52
N LEU A 84 -2.12 2.56 17.10
CA LEU A 84 -2.89 2.55 18.32
C LEU A 84 -4.31 3.02 18.05
N MET A 85 -5.30 2.32 18.63
CA MET A 85 -6.69 2.72 18.55
C MET A 85 -7.31 2.82 19.94
N ALA A 86 -8.09 3.89 20.17
CA ALA A 86 -8.86 4.11 21.40
C ALA A 86 -10.34 4.32 21.09
N ALA A 87 -11.21 3.68 21.86
CA ALA A 87 -12.65 3.83 21.83
C ALA A 87 -13.12 4.50 23.11
N THR A 88 -13.80 5.67 23.00
CA THR A 88 -14.20 6.48 24.16
C THR A 88 -15.56 6.11 24.72
N GLY A 89 -16.42 5.44 23.93
CA GLY A 89 -17.78 5.09 24.28
C GLY A 89 -18.74 6.29 24.39
N LYS A 90 -18.32 7.49 23.95
CA LYS A 90 -19.09 8.74 24.14
C LYS A 90 -20.42 8.75 23.39
N SER A 91 -20.51 8.06 22.23
CA SER A 91 -21.76 7.94 21.48
C SER A 91 -22.81 7.04 22.16
N GLY A 92 -22.38 6.18 23.08
CA GLY A 92 -23.23 5.15 23.67
C GLY A 92 -23.51 3.96 22.75
N ILE A 93 -23.13 4.03 21.48
CA ILE A 93 -23.37 2.99 20.48
C ILE A 93 -22.32 1.88 20.65
N ARG A 94 -22.79 0.63 20.76
CA ARG A 94 -21.94 -0.53 20.93
C ARG A 94 -21.60 -1.17 19.60
N ILE A 95 -20.32 -1.45 19.40
CA ILE A 95 -19.81 -2.21 18.26
C ILE A 95 -19.42 -3.61 18.74
N GLU A 96 -20.09 -4.60 18.19
CA GLU A 96 -19.76 -6.00 18.44
C GLU A 96 -18.78 -6.54 17.39
N LYS A 97 -18.29 -7.76 17.60
CA LYS A 97 -17.39 -8.41 16.63
C LYS A 97 -18.15 -8.69 15.32
N ASN A 98 -17.50 -8.40 14.18
CA ASN A 98 -18.06 -8.54 12.83
C ASN A 98 -19.15 -7.51 12.44
N ASP A 99 -19.16 -6.33 13.06
CA ASP A 99 -19.93 -5.19 12.55
C ASP A 99 -19.32 -4.71 11.23
N GLU A 100 -20.05 -4.94 10.13
CA GLU A 100 -19.57 -4.67 8.78
C GLU A 100 -19.41 -3.17 8.51
N ASN A 101 -20.34 -2.34 8.99
CA ASN A 101 -20.29 -0.90 8.78
C ASN A 101 -19.08 -0.28 9.50
N PHE A 102 -18.83 -0.68 10.74
CA PHE A 102 -17.65 -0.27 11.48
C PHE A 102 -16.37 -0.73 10.80
N SER A 103 -16.31 -2.00 10.37
CA SER A 103 -15.16 -2.57 9.68
C SER A 103 -14.84 -1.83 8.38
N GLN A 104 -15.86 -1.54 7.56
CA GLN A 104 -15.70 -0.80 6.31
C GLN A 104 -15.27 0.65 6.55
N GLY A 105 -15.87 1.32 7.52
CA GLY A 105 -15.51 2.69 7.89
C GLY A 105 -14.08 2.80 8.39
N LEU A 106 -13.66 1.89 9.28
CA LEU A 106 -12.28 1.82 9.78
C LEU A 106 -11.29 1.46 8.67
N ALA A 107 -11.61 0.50 7.81
CA ALA A 107 -10.77 0.13 6.67
C ALA A 107 -10.59 1.31 5.70
N SER A 108 -11.67 2.02 5.37
CA SER A 108 -11.61 3.21 4.52
C SER A 108 -10.72 4.31 5.10
N LEU A 109 -10.82 4.56 6.41
CA LEU A 109 -10.00 5.54 7.10
C LEU A 109 -8.52 5.14 7.14
N MET A 110 -8.22 3.89 7.48
CA MET A 110 -6.85 3.38 7.55
C MET A 110 -6.19 3.33 6.16
N THR A 111 -6.95 2.97 5.12
CA THR A 111 -6.45 3.02 3.72
C THR A 111 -6.10 4.44 3.31
N ASP A 112 -6.97 5.40 3.61
CA ASP A 112 -6.72 6.81 3.29
C ASP A 112 -5.44 7.32 3.98
N LEU A 113 -5.26 7.04 5.27
CA LEU A 113 -4.05 7.40 5.99
C LEU A 113 -2.80 6.70 5.44
N ALA A 114 -2.88 5.42 5.11
CA ALA A 114 -1.79 4.66 4.50
C ALA A 114 -1.39 5.26 3.14
N HIS A 115 -2.37 5.65 2.32
CA HIS A 115 -2.11 6.34 1.04
C HIS A 115 -1.47 7.72 1.24
N GLN A 116 -1.87 8.47 2.27
CA GLN A 116 -1.24 9.75 2.59
C GLN A 116 0.24 9.58 2.98
N VAL A 117 0.58 8.51 3.72
CA VAL A 117 1.97 8.17 4.06
C VAL A 117 2.78 7.88 2.79
N VAL A 118 2.27 7.05 1.89
CA VAL A 118 2.98 6.70 0.64
C VAL A 118 3.12 7.89 -0.30
N LYS A 119 2.07 8.72 -0.44
CA LYS A 119 2.08 9.92 -1.29
C LYS A 119 3.06 10.99 -0.80
N ASP A 120 3.32 11.02 0.50
CA ASP A 120 4.29 11.90 1.14
C ASP A 120 5.65 11.19 1.36
N GLY A 121 5.91 10.10 0.65
CA GLY A 121 7.19 9.42 0.69
C GLY A 121 8.33 10.36 0.32
N GLU A 122 9.47 10.25 1.01
CA GLU A 122 10.64 11.12 0.78
C GLU A 122 11.04 11.16 -0.69
N GLY A 123 10.94 12.35 -1.31
CA GLY A 123 11.26 12.58 -2.71
C GLY A 123 10.30 11.93 -3.73
N ALA A 124 9.15 11.40 -3.29
CA ALA A 124 8.19 10.76 -4.17
C ALA A 124 7.54 11.75 -5.14
N SER A 125 7.43 11.36 -6.40
CA SER A 125 6.70 12.11 -7.43
C SER A 125 5.47 11.36 -7.95
N LYS A 126 5.42 10.05 -7.74
CA LYS A 126 4.33 9.18 -8.24
C LYS A 126 3.86 8.21 -7.14
N PHE A 127 2.54 8.07 -7.04
CA PHE A 127 1.89 7.04 -6.23
C PHE A 127 1.70 5.78 -7.08
N VAL A 128 2.09 4.63 -6.53
CA VAL A 128 2.06 3.36 -7.28
C VAL A 128 1.19 2.34 -6.56
N GLU A 129 0.20 1.81 -7.25
CA GLU A 129 -0.61 0.69 -6.83
C GLU A 129 -0.16 -0.58 -7.55
N ILE A 130 0.17 -1.62 -6.81
CA ILE A 130 0.59 -2.93 -7.31
C ILE A 130 -0.48 -3.95 -6.95
N ASN A 131 -1.09 -4.55 -7.96
CA ASN A 131 -2.07 -5.61 -7.81
C ASN A 131 -1.49 -6.94 -8.28
N ILE A 132 -1.42 -7.90 -7.38
CA ILE A 132 -1.13 -9.29 -7.72
C ILE A 132 -2.44 -10.06 -7.70
N VAL A 133 -2.76 -10.73 -8.79
CA VAL A 133 -3.97 -11.54 -8.91
C VAL A 133 -3.65 -12.96 -9.31
N ASN A 134 -4.56 -13.88 -9.00
CA ASN A 134 -4.46 -15.29 -9.35
C ASN A 134 -3.17 -15.96 -8.82
N ALA A 135 -2.70 -15.56 -7.64
CA ALA A 135 -1.59 -16.20 -6.94
C ALA A 135 -2.01 -17.53 -6.33
N ARG A 136 -1.05 -18.44 -6.13
CA ARG A 136 -1.29 -19.76 -5.51
C ARG A 136 -1.85 -19.66 -4.10
N ASN A 137 -1.38 -18.70 -3.33
CA ASN A 137 -1.80 -18.44 -1.95
C ASN A 137 -1.50 -16.98 -1.55
N LYS A 138 -2.04 -16.51 -0.42
CA LYS A 138 -1.88 -15.14 0.09
C LYS A 138 -0.42 -14.76 0.36
N THR A 139 0.38 -15.72 0.85
CA THR A 139 1.81 -15.49 1.14
C THR A 139 2.57 -15.19 -0.14
N ASP A 140 2.38 -15.99 -1.18
CA ASP A 140 3.02 -15.78 -2.49
C ASP A 140 2.58 -14.45 -3.11
N ALA A 141 1.27 -14.13 -3.06
CA ALA A 141 0.76 -12.85 -3.53
C ALA A 141 1.48 -11.67 -2.87
N LYS A 142 1.54 -11.67 -1.53
CA LYS A 142 2.20 -10.60 -0.73
C LYS A 142 3.71 -10.55 -1.01
N THR A 143 4.36 -11.69 -1.17
CA THR A 143 5.80 -11.76 -1.46
C THR A 143 6.14 -11.16 -2.81
N HIS A 144 5.37 -11.47 -3.86
CA HIS A 144 5.54 -10.83 -5.17
C HIS A 144 5.29 -9.33 -5.13
N ALA A 145 4.19 -8.90 -4.50
CA ALA A 145 3.86 -7.49 -4.36
C ALA A 145 4.98 -6.69 -3.67
N LYS A 146 5.48 -7.19 -2.53
CA LYS A 146 6.63 -6.60 -1.82
C LYS A 146 7.90 -6.56 -2.67
N SER A 147 8.19 -7.64 -3.40
CA SER A 147 9.38 -7.71 -4.24
C SER A 147 9.37 -6.67 -5.36
N ILE A 148 8.20 -6.40 -5.93
CA ILE A 148 8.02 -5.34 -6.95
C ILE A 148 8.11 -3.97 -6.28
N ALA A 149 7.35 -3.74 -5.19
CA ALA A 149 7.27 -2.47 -4.48
C ALA A 149 8.63 -1.98 -3.96
N ASN A 150 9.48 -2.90 -3.48
CA ASN A 150 10.78 -2.61 -2.89
C ASN A 150 11.95 -2.75 -3.89
N SER A 151 11.66 -2.91 -5.19
CA SER A 151 12.72 -3.00 -6.19
C SER A 151 13.21 -1.61 -6.62
N PRO A 152 14.45 -1.21 -6.29
CA PRO A 152 14.99 0.08 -6.74
C PRO A 152 14.93 0.23 -8.26
N LEU A 153 15.16 -0.85 -9.01
CA LEU A 153 15.08 -0.81 -10.48
C LEU A 153 13.67 -0.56 -11.00
N VAL A 154 12.63 -1.10 -10.35
CA VAL A 154 11.23 -0.81 -10.71
C VAL A 154 10.90 0.62 -10.34
N LYS A 155 11.22 1.06 -9.12
CA LYS A 155 10.91 2.41 -8.63
C LYS A 155 11.60 3.51 -9.44
N THR A 156 12.85 3.32 -9.84
CA THR A 156 13.58 4.27 -10.69
C THR A 156 13.08 4.28 -12.14
N ALA A 157 12.60 3.15 -12.67
CA ALA A 157 11.93 3.14 -13.98
C ALA A 157 10.66 3.99 -13.95
N ILE A 158 9.85 3.86 -12.89
CA ILE A 158 8.62 4.64 -12.72
C ILE A 158 8.94 6.14 -12.61
N ALA A 159 9.97 6.52 -11.83
CA ALA A 159 10.44 7.91 -11.72
C ALA A 159 10.90 8.47 -13.07
N GLY A 160 11.59 7.66 -13.88
CA GLY A 160 12.06 8.03 -15.24
C GLY A 160 10.99 7.89 -16.33
N GLU A 161 9.74 7.55 -15.97
CA GLU A 161 8.63 7.33 -16.93
C GLU A 161 8.92 6.23 -17.96
N ASP A 162 9.81 5.27 -17.58
CA ASP A 162 10.20 4.12 -18.39
C ASP A 162 9.20 2.96 -18.17
N PRO A 163 8.42 2.53 -19.19
CA PRO A 163 7.46 1.43 -19.07
C PRO A 163 8.15 0.06 -19.05
N ASN A 164 9.12 -0.12 -18.18
CA ASN A 164 10.03 -1.27 -18.15
C ASN A 164 9.40 -2.50 -17.48
N TRP A 165 8.56 -3.21 -18.19
CA TRP A 165 7.95 -4.45 -17.69
C TRP A 165 8.99 -5.55 -17.39
N GLY A 166 10.16 -5.53 -18.05
CA GLY A 166 11.25 -6.47 -17.77
C GLY A 166 11.77 -6.37 -16.34
N ARG A 167 11.79 -5.17 -15.76
CA ARG A 167 12.16 -4.97 -14.32
C ARG A 167 11.10 -5.56 -13.38
N ILE A 168 9.83 -5.58 -13.79
CA ILE A 168 8.76 -6.23 -13.03
C ILE A 168 8.95 -7.75 -13.07
N VAL A 169 9.22 -8.33 -14.23
CA VAL A 169 9.53 -9.77 -14.37
C VAL A 169 10.74 -10.15 -13.51
N MET A 170 11.80 -9.35 -13.53
CA MET A 170 12.97 -9.55 -12.67
C MET A 170 12.60 -9.53 -11.18
N ALA A 171 11.77 -8.56 -10.77
CA ALA A 171 11.33 -8.45 -9.37
C ALA A 171 10.48 -9.66 -8.94
N ILE A 172 9.62 -10.19 -9.82
CA ILE A 172 8.87 -11.42 -9.61
C ILE A 172 9.83 -12.60 -9.48
N GLY A 173 10.78 -12.76 -10.40
CA GLY A 173 11.72 -13.87 -10.43
C GLY A 173 12.61 -13.96 -9.19
N LYS A 174 13.03 -12.81 -8.62
CA LYS A 174 13.85 -12.77 -7.40
C LYS A 174 13.06 -12.90 -6.09
N SER A 175 11.74 -12.89 -6.13
CA SER A 175 10.89 -12.83 -4.93
C SER A 175 11.02 -14.07 -4.03
N GLY A 176 11.36 -15.22 -4.61
CA GLY A 176 11.38 -16.52 -3.91
C GLY A 176 10.03 -17.22 -3.85
N ALA A 177 8.92 -16.58 -4.29
CA ALA A 177 7.61 -17.20 -4.42
C ALA A 177 7.41 -17.85 -5.79
N GLU A 178 6.42 -18.76 -5.90
CA GLU A 178 6.18 -19.48 -7.15
C GLU A 178 5.68 -18.55 -8.25
N ALA A 179 6.34 -18.63 -9.41
CA ALA A 179 5.92 -17.97 -10.64
C ALA A 179 6.23 -18.84 -11.86
N LYS A 180 5.37 -18.77 -12.89
CA LYS A 180 5.58 -19.48 -14.17
C LYS A 180 5.57 -18.45 -15.28
N ARG A 181 6.74 -18.23 -15.90
CA ARG A 181 6.96 -17.18 -16.92
C ARG A 181 5.84 -17.11 -17.97
N ASP A 182 5.45 -18.25 -18.49
CA ASP A 182 4.49 -18.35 -19.59
C ASP A 182 3.02 -18.16 -19.14
N LYS A 183 2.76 -18.02 -17.84
CA LYS A 183 1.43 -17.69 -17.29
C LYS A 183 1.29 -16.24 -16.86
N ILE A 184 2.43 -15.55 -16.66
CA ILE A 184 2.41 -14.17 -16.18
C ILE A 184 1.83 -13.24 -17.25
N LYS A 185 0.88 -12.38 -16.81
CA LYS A 185 0.45 -11.22 -17.56
C LYS A 185 0.74 -9.96 -16.77
N ILE A 186 1.22 -8.92 -17.43
CA ILE A 186 1.55 -7.63 -16.80
C ILE A 186 0.74 -6.55 -17.50
N PHE A 187 0.13 -5.68 -16.67
CA PHE A 187 -0.66 -4.56 -17.15
C PHE A 187 -0.15 -3.26 -16.52
N PHE A 188 -0.15 -2.19 -17.31
CA PHE A 188 -0.05 -0.81 -16.85
C PHE A 188 -1.42 -0.14 -17.02
N GLY A 189 -2.14 0.09 -15.91
CA GLY A 189 -3.55 0.40 -15.96
C GLY A 189 -4.33 -0.73 -16.66
N ASP A 190 -4.99 -0.38 -17.75
CA ASP A 190 -5.74 -1.34 -18.59
C ASP A 190 -4.93 -1.86 -19.79
N ILE A 191 -3.66 -1.40 -19.95
CA ILE A 191 -2.81 -1.77 -21.07
C ILE A 191 -2.12 -3.09 -20.77
N LEU A 192 -2.43 -4.15 -21.51
CA LEU A 192 -1.67 -5.42 -21.47
C LEU A 192 -0.30 -5.21 -22.10
N VAL A 193 0.75 -5.35 -21.29
CA VAL A 193 2.14 -5.06 -21.68
C VAL A 193 2.90 -6.32 -22.03
N ALA A 194 2.70 -7.39 -21.25
CA ALA A 194 3.37 -8.66 -21.45
C ALA A 194 2.45 -9.83 -21.13
N GLU A 195 2.54 -10.88 -21.90
CA GLU A 195 1.89 -12.19 -21.69
C GLU A 195 2.69 -13.31 -22.34
N ASN A 196 2.47 -14.56 -21.93
CA ASN A 196 3.12 -15.75 -22.49
C ASN A 196 4.65 -15.65 -22.52
N GLY A 197 5.24 -14.98 -21.54
CA GLY A 197 6.69 -14.80 -21.44
C GLY A 197 7.31 -13.77 -22.40
N TRP A 198 6.50 -12.99 -23.10
CA TRP A 198 6.91 -12.02 -24.11
C TRP A 198 6.08 -10.73 -24.07
N VAL A 199 6.48 -9.72 -24.84
CA VAL A 199 5.70 -8.49 -25.05
C VAL A 199 4.36 -8.83 -25.69
N ALA A 200 3.27 -8.18 -25.21
CA ALA A 200 1.93 -8.41 -25.75
C ALA A 200 1.84 -7.90 -27.23
N PRO A 201 1.12 -8.63 -28.13
CA PRO A 201 1.12 -8.31 -29.56
C PRO A 201 0.64 -6.90 -29.93
N ASN A 202 -0.27 -6.34 -29.12
CA ASN A 202 -0.85 -5.01 -29.36
C ASN A 202 -0.21 -3.91 -28.51
N TYR A 203 0.87 -4.21 -27.78
CA TYR A 203 1.59 -3.23 -26.99
C TYR A 203 2.61 -2.50 -27.82
N THR A 204 2.67 -1.18 -27.64
CA THR A 204 3.76 -0.35 -28.14
C THR A 204 4.39 0.43 -27.00
N GLU A 205 5.67 0.74 -27.11
CA GLU A 205 6.40 1.48 -26.08
C GLU A 205 5.81 2.87 -25.83
N GLU A 206 5.29 3.51 -26.90
CA GLU A 206 4.65 4.82 -26.84
C GLU A 206 3.39 4.80 -25.94
N LEU A 207 2.58 3.73 -26.00
CA LEU A 207 1.42 3.56 -25.11
C LEU A 207 1.85 3.46 -23.66
N GLY A 208 2.88 2.68 -23.37
CA GLY A 208 3.44 2.55 -22.04
C GLY A 208 4.04 3.86 -21.53
N ALA A 209 4.87 4.53 -22.34
CA ALA A 209 5.49 5.80 -21.99
C ALA A 209 4.44 6.91 -21.73
N GLN A 210 3.38 6.95 -22.53
CA GLN A 210 2.27 7.89 -22.29
C GLN A 210 1.56 7.60 -20.98
N TYR A 211 1.33 6.32 -20.64
CA TYR A 211 0.71 5.92 -19.38
C TYR A 211 1.58 6.29 -18.17
N MET A 212 2.91 6.10 -18.26
CA MET A 212 3.86 6.39 -17.18
C MET A 212 3.94 7.89 -16.81
N LYS A 213 3.41 8.80 -17.61
CA LYS A 213 3.31 10.24 -17.29
C LYS A 213 2.27 10.56 -16.21
N ASN A 214 1.38 9.62 -15.89
CA ASN A 214 0.42 9.83 -14.81
C ASN A 214 1.12 9.93 -13.45
N THR A 215 0.53 10.68 -12.52
CA THR A 215 1.00 10.77 -11.12
C THR A 215 0.59 9.57 -10.28
N THR A 216 -0.42 8.82 -10.74
CA THR A 216 -0.85 7.57 -10.13
C THR A 216 -0.67 6.45 -11.15
N ILE A 217 0.17 5.49 -10.79
CA ILE A 217 0.51 4.35 -11.64
C ILE A 217 -0.07 3.08 -11.03
N LYS A 218 -0.85 2.37 -11.81
CA LYS A 218 -1.36 1.04 -11.45
C LYS A 218 -0.62 -0.02 -12.25
N ILE A 219 -0.02 -0.97 -11.55
CA ILE A 219 0.65 -2.15 -12.10
C ILE A 219 -0.13 -3.37 -11.66
N SER A 220 -0.65 -4.14 -12.59
CA SER A 220 -1.33 -5.40 -12.27
C SER A 220 -0.53 -6.58 -12.84
N VAL A 221 -0.33 -7.60 -12.02
CA VAL A 221 0.35 -8.85 -12.41
C VAL A 221 -0.60 -10.00 -12.17
N ASP A 222 -1.01 -10.68 -13.21
CA ASP A 222 -1.74 -11.94 -13.15
C ASP A 222 -0.73 -13.10 -13.20
N LEU A 223 -0.71 -13.92 -12.15
CA LEU A 223 0.20 -15.06 -12.04
C LEU A 223 -0.37 -16.36 -12.65
N GLY A 224 -1.69 -16.47 -12.80
CA GLY A 224 -2.38 -17.63 -13.36
C GLY A 224 -2.15 -18.94 -12.60
N LEU A 225 -1.94 -18.88 -11.25
CA LEU A 225 -1.57 -20.03 -10.43
C LEU A 225 -2.63 -20.42 -9.39
N GLY A 226 -3.64 -19.57 -9.16
CA GLY A 226 -4.68 -19.77 -8.14
C GLY A 226 -5.73 -18.68 -8.19
N GLU A 227 -6.30 -18.33 -7.03
CA GLU A 227 -7.40 -17.35 -6.92
C GLU A 227 -7.07 -16.22 -5.93
N GLU A 228 -5.91 -16.26 -5.28
CA GLU A 228 -5.56 -15.30 -4.25
C GLU A 228 -5.03 -14.00 -4.84
N ASN A 229 -5.47 -12.90 -4.23
CA ASN A 229 -5.17 -11.57 -4.70
C ASN A 229 -4.64 -10.71 -3.55
N THR A 230 -3.82 -9.72 -3.89
CA THR A 230 -3.38 -8.69 -2.94
C THR A 230 -3.12 -7.37 -3.66
N THR A 231 -3.36 -6.28 -2.94
CA THR A 231 -2.96 -4.93 -3.37
C THR A 231 -1.87 -4.43 -2.42
N PHE A 232 -0.88 -3.75 -2.97
CA PHE A 232 0.22 -3.15 -2.25
C PHE A 232 0.51 -1.76 -2.83
N TRP A 233 0.84 -0.78 -1.99
CA TRP A 233 1.09 0.58 -2.44
C TRP A 233 2.51 1.00 -2.13
N THR A 234 3.10 1.75 -3.07
CA THR A 234 4.44 2.31 -2.94
C THR A 234 4.53 3.63 -3.71
N CYS A 235 5.69 4.23 -3.75
CA CYS A 235 6.02 5.39 -4.55
C CYS A 235 7.21 5.07 -5.46
N ASP A 236 7.56 5.98 -6.35
CA ASP A 236 8.77 5.94 -7.16
C ASP A 236 10.04 6.29 -6.36
N PHE A 237 11.22 6.20 -6.98
CA PHE A 237 12.50 6.70 -6.46
C PHE A 237 13.08 7.74 -7.40
N THR A 238 13.10 8.98 -6.93
CA THR A 238 13.75 10.11 -7.58
C THR A 238 15.13 10.40 -6.96
N ASN A 239 15.86 11.34 -7.53
CA ASN A 239 17.12 11.81 -6.95
C ASN A 239 16.91 12.51 -5.60
N ASP A 240 15.73 13.05 -5.35
CA ASP A 240 15.40 13.76 -4.11
C ASP A 240 15.44 12.83 -2.89
N TYR A 241 15.06 11.54 -3.04
CA TYR A 241 15.21 10.55 -1.98
C TYR A 241 16.66 10.46 -1.49
N ILE A 242 17.61 10.41 -2.43
CA ILE A 242 19.05 10.33 -2.09
C ILE A 242 19.50 11.63 -1.42
N SER A 243 19.10 12.79 -1.97
CA SER A 243 19.48 14.10 -1.42
C SER A 243 18.96 14.27 0.01
N ILE A 244 17.69 13.95 0.26
CA ILE A 244 17.08 14.06 1.59
C ILE A 244 17.83 13.18 2.60
N ASN A 245 18.09 11.92 2.26
CA ASN A 245 18.69 10.96 3.20
C ASN A 245 20.20 11.15 3.37
N ALA A 246 20.90 11.67 2.35
CA ALA A 246 22.32 11.98 2.44
C ALA A 246 22.59 13.20 3.36
N ASP A 247 21.67 14.17 3.39
CA ASP A 247 21.77 15.38 4.19
C ASP A 247 21.14 15.24 5.59
N TYR A 248 20.30 14.22 5.81
CA TYR A 248 19.63 13.97 7.08
C TYR A 248 20.64 13.48 8.13
N ARG A 249 20.88 14.33 9.14
CA ARG A 249 21.71 13.98 10.31
C ARG A 249 20.80 13.98 11.54
N SER A 250 20.57 12.80 12.11
CA SER A 250 19.85 12.60 13.38
C SER A 250 20.76 12.89 14.57
#